data_df310394957812cb33fdf2ecfca62096
#
_entry.id   df310394957812cb33fdf2ecfca62096
#
_cell.length_a   1.000
_cell.length_b   1.000
_cell.length_c   1.000
_cell.angle_alpha   90.00
_cell.angle_beta   90.00
_cell.angle_gamma   90.00
#
_symmetry.space_group_name_H-M   'P 1'
#
loop_
_entity.id
_entity.type
_entity.pdbx_description
1 polymer ?
#
loop_
_entity_poly.entity_id
_entity_poly.type
_entity_poly.pdbx_seq_one_letter_code
_entity_poly.pdbx_strand_id
1 'polypeptide(L)'
;MGNTDNLGSWEQIRRGVVEVEHLISQKQFNASMVKSLEVLDLMVRTLAEKACIIDTDLMTMIDQLYQNHWISKPTCEHYHRIRTIGTKALNEGASNAYDASQAHQLLSQEVYTFANEF
;
A
#
# COMPACT_ATOMS: atom_id res chain seq x y z
N MET A 1 12.36 -14.26 -18.44
CA MET A 1 12.28 -13.00 -17.72
C MET A 1 10.92 -12.72 -17.13
N GLY A 2 9.86 -13.28 -17.71
CA GLY A 2 8.51 -13.09 -17.19
C GLY A 2 8.34 -13.53 -15.75
N ASN A 3 9.06 -14.56 -15.33
CA ASN A 3 8.97 -15.06 -13.96
C ASN A 3 9.55 -14.08 -12.94
N THR A 4 10.47 -13.24 -13.39
CA THR A 4 11.12 -12.28 -12.53
C THR A 4 10.15 -11.20 -12.08
N ASP A 5 9.14 -10.90 -12.91
CA ASP A 5 8.20 -9.82 -12.62
C ASP A 5 7.33 -10.12 -11.39
N ASN A 6 6.82 -11.35 -11.27
CA ASN A 6 5.99 -11.72 -10.12
C ASN A 6 6.81 -11.75 -8.83
N LEU A 7 8.00 -12.33 -8.89
CA LEU A 7 8.91 -12.32 -7.75
C LEU A 7 9.32 -10.89 -7.44
N GLY A 8 9.53 -10.08 -8.50
CA GLY A 8 9.89 -8.68 -8.34
C GLY A 8 8.86 -7.89 -7.56
N SER A 9 7.57 -8.09 -7.86
CA SER A 9 6.50 -7.38 -7.16
C SER A 9 6.47 -7.72 -5.68
N TRP A 10 6.52 -9.00 -5.34
CA TRP A 10 6.52 -9.42 -3.94
C TRP A 10 7.75 -8.91 -3.19
N GLU A 11 8.92 -9.01 -3.81
CA GLU A 11 10.15 -8.50 -3.21
C GLU A 11 10.08 -6.99 -3.01
N GLN A 12 9.54 -6.26 -3.97
CA GLN A 12 9.39 -4.81 -3.85
C GLN A 12 8.45 -4.43 -2.73
N ILE A 13 7.35 -5.19 -2.56
CA ILE A 13 6.42 -4.96 -1.44
C ILE A 13 7.14 -5.17 -0.11
N ARG A 14 7.84 -6.28 0.04
CA ARG A 14 8.55 -6.59 1.28
C ARG A 14 9.61 -5.54 1.59
N ARG A 15 10.41 -5.20 0.61
CA ARG A 15 11.46 -4.18 0.77
C ARG A 15 10.87 -2.83 1.10
N GLY A 16 9.71 -2.52 0.50
CA GLY A 16 9.03 -1.27 0.76
C GLY A 16 8.62 -1.14 2.21
N VAL A 17 8.08 -2.22 2.80
CA VAL A 17 7.69 -2.20 4.22
C VAL A 17 8.91 -1.99 5.11
N VAL A 18 10.01 -2.67 4.82
CA VAL A 18 11.25 -2.51 5.60
C VAL A 18 11.77 -1.07 5.48
N GLU A 19 11.68 -0.50 4.28
CA GLU A 19 12.11 0.88 4.06
C GLU A 19 11.24 1.86 4.85
N VAL A 20 9.92 1.62 4.91
CA VAL A 20 9.02 2.45 5.72
C VAL A 20 9.47 2.42 7.19
N GLU A 21 9.74 1.23 7.72
CA GLU A 21 10.20 1.10 9.10
C GLU A 21 11.50 1.86 9.34
N HIS A 22 12.42 1.75 8.39
CA HIS A 22 13.72 2.42 8.48
C HIS A 22 13.54 3.94 8.48
N LEU A 23 12.67 4.46 7.59
CA LEU A 23 12.40 5.89 7.53
C LEU A 23 11.79 6.41 8.82
N ILE A 24 10.88 5.65 9.42
CA ILE A 24 10.28 6.03 10.71
C ILE A 24 11.36 6.05 11.79
N SER A 25 12.24 5.07 11.82
CA SER A 25 13.31 5.02 12.81
C SER A 25 14.25 6.23 12.71
N GLN A 26 14.36 6.79 11.51
CA GLN A 26 15.16 8.00 11.27
C GLN A 26 14.35 9.28 11.40
N LYS A 27 13.10 9.17 11.85
CA LYS A 27 12.18 10.30 12.00
C LYS A 27 11.90 11.03 10.69
N GLN A 28 12.03 10.32 9.58
CA GLN A 28 11.66 10.86 8.26
C GLN A 28 10.21 10.49 7.96
N PHE A 29 9.29 11.15 8.67
CA PHE A 29 7.89 10.77 8.66
C PHE A 29 7.20 11.03 7.34
N ASN A 30 7.47 12.17 6.71
CA ASN A 30 6.89 12.44 5.40
C ASN A 30 7.29 11.36 4.40
N ALA A 31 8.58 11.09 4.29
CA ALA A 31 9.09 10.09 3.36
C ALA A 31 8.51 8.71 3.63
N SER A 32 8.32 8.35 4.92
CA SER A 32 7.74 7.05 5.27
C SER A 32 6.29 6.93 4.83
N MET A 33 5.52 8.01 4.95
CA MET A 33 4.12 8.01 4.52
C MET A 33 4.00 7.93 3.00
N VAL A 34 4.84 8.66 2.30
CA VAL A 34 4.88 8.61 0.83
C VAL A 34 5.28 7.20 0.37
N LYS A 35 6.26 6.60 1.05
CA LYS A 35 6.67 5.22 0.71
C LYS A 35 5.55 4.22 0.98
N SER A 36 4.80 4.40 2.07
CA SER A 36 3.64 3.55 2.35
C SER A 36 2.62 3.62 1.22
N LEU A 37 2.41 4.81 0.67
CA LEU A 37 1.52 4.97 -0.48
C LEU A 37 2.05 4.22 -1.71
N GLU A 38 3.35 4.28 -1.95
CA GLU A 38 3.95 3.56 -3.08
C GLU A 38 3.78 2.05 -2.95
N VAL A 39 3.98 1.52 -1.73
CA VAL A 39 3.80 0.09 -1.49
C VAL A 39 2.35 -0.30 -1.69
N LEU A 40 1.42 0.50 -1.17
CA LEU A 40 -0.01 0.25 -1.36
C LEU A 40 -0.36 0.24 -2.85
N ASP A 41 0.14 1.22 -3.59
CA ASP A 41 -0.13 1.32 -5.02
C ASP A 41 0.32 0.03 -5.74
N LEU A 42 1.50 -0.47 -5.40
CA LEU A 42 2.00 -1.70 -5.99
C LEU A 42 1.12 -2.89 -5.66
N MET A 43 0.67 -3.02 -4.41
CA MET A 43 -0.21 -4.10 -3.99
C MET A 43 -1.55 -4.04 -4.73
N VAL A 44 -2.14 -2.86 -4.78
CA VAL A 44 -3.45 -2.68 -5.42
C VAL A 44 -3.37 -2.98 -6.91
N ARG A 45 -2.32 -2.50 -7.58
CA ARG A 45 -2.16 -2.76 -9.02
C ARG A 45 -1.93 -4.23 -9.30
N THR A 46 -1.21 -4.92 -8.43
CA THR A 46 -1.00 -6.36 -8.56
C THR A 46 -2.33 -7.11 -8.46
N LEU A 47 -3.17 -6.74 -7.49
CA LEU A 47 -4.48 -7.36 -7.33
C LEU A 47 -5.42 -7.00 -8.48
N ALA A 48 -5.41 -5.75 -8.90
CA ALA A 48 -6.25 -5.29 -10.01
C ALA A 48 -5.92 -6.04 -11.30
N GLU A 49 -4.65 -6.29 -11.53
CA GLU A 49 -4.21 -7.06 -12.68
C GLU A 49 -4.77 -8.48 -12.64
N LYS A 50 -4.69 -9.13 -11.48
CA LYS A 50 -5.26 -10.47 -11.30
C LYS A 50 -6.77 -10.49 -11.46
N ALA A 51 -7.44 -9.43 -11.02
CA ALA A 51 -8.90 -9.32 -11.08
C ALA A 51 -9.40 -8.82 -12.44
N CYS A 52 -8.49 -8.53 -13.37
CA CYS A 52 -8.81 -7.96 -14.68
C CYS A 52 -9.53 -6.62 -14.58
N ILE A 53 -9.16 -5.84 -13.59
CA ILE A 53 -9.68 -4.49 -13.38
C ILE A 53 -8.82 -3.54 -14.20
N ILE A 54 -9.47 -2.65 -14.94
CA ILE A 54 -8.79 -1.67 -15.79
C ILE A 54 -7.97 -0.71 -14.92
N ASP A 55 -6.73 -0.47 -15.32
CA ASP A 55 -5.83 0.46 -14.65
C ASP A 55 -6.43 1.86 -14.66
N THR A 56 -6.58 2.44 -13.47
CA THR A 56 -7.14 3.78 -13.30
C THR A 56 -6.56 4.37 -12.01
N ASP A 57 -7.21 5.36 -11.41
CA ASP A 57 -6.72 5.94 -10.18
C ASP A 57 -6.83 4.95 -9.01
N LEU A 58 -5.96 5.12 -8.04
CA LEU A 58 -5.83 4.20 -6.92
C LEU A 58 -7.15 4.04 -6.14
N MET A 59 -7.83 5.15 -5.86
CA MET A 59 -9.08 5.12 -5.11
C MET A 59 -10.12 4.24 -5.80
N THR A 60 -10.28 4.42 -7.11
CA THR A 60 -11.25 3.66 -7.89
C THR A 60 -10.90 2.18 -7.92
N MET A 61 -9.61 1.85 -8.08
CA MET A 61 -9.20 0.45 -8.10
C MET A 61 -9.48 -0.24 -6.77
N ILE A 62 -9.23 0.44 -5.66
CA ILE A 62 -9.53 -0.12 -4.34
C ILE A 62 -11.03 -0.41 -4.22
N ASP A 63 -11.87 0.54 -4.62
CA ASP A 63 -13.31 0.37 -4.56
C ASP A 63 -13.78 -0.78 -5.43
N GLN A 64 -13.23 -0.92 -6.63
CA GLN A 64 -13.59 -2.01 -7.52
C GLN A 64 -13.15 -3.37 -6.99
N LEU A 65 -11.98 -3.44 -6.36
CA LEU A 65 -11.53 -4.67 -5.71
C LEU A 65 -12.52 -5.10 -4.62
N TYR A 66 -13.01 -4.15 -3.85
CA TYR A 66 -14.00 -4.45 -2.84
C TYR A 66 -15.33 -4.88 -3.45
N GLN A 67 -15.81 -4.15 -4.46
CA GLN A 67 -17.07 -4.46 -5.13
C GLN A 67 -17.05 -5.84 -5.79
N ASN A 68 -15.90 -6.27 -6.27
CA ASN A 68 -15.73 -7.55 -6.91
C ASN A 68 -15.32 -8.66 -5.94
N HIS A 69 -15.39 -8.38 -4.65
CA HIS A 69 -15.12 -9.36 -3.57
C HIS A 69 -13.69 -9.88 -3.54
N TRP A 70 -12.74 -9.12 -4.07
CA TRP A 70 -11.32 -9.46 -3.98
C TRP A 70 -10.72 -9.13 -2.62
N ILE A 71 -11.24 -8.11 -1.97
CA ILE A 71 -10.79 -7.70 -0.64
C ILE A 71 -11.99 -7.54 0.28
N SER A 72 -11.75 -7.73 1.59
CA SER A 72 -12.78 -7.58 2.60
C SER A 72 -13.05 -6.09 2.87
N LYS A 73 -14.13 -5.82 3.59
CA LYS A 73 -14.44 -4.46 4.00
C LYS A 73 -13.34 -3.85 4.87
N PRO A 74 -12.83 -4.54 5.90
CA PRO A 74 -11.73 -3.99 6.70
C PRO A 74 -10.49 -3.68 5.86
N THR A 75 -10.13 -4.57 4.92
CA THR A 75 -8.99 -4.33 4.05
C THR A 75 -9.22 -3.10 3.18
N CYS A 76 -10.42 -2.96 2.63
CA CYS A 76 -10.77 -1.78 1.83
C CYS A 76 -10.59 -0.49 2.64
N GLU A 77 -11.06 -0.48 3.88
CA GLU A 77 -10.94 0.68 4.76
C GLU A 77 -9.48 0.98 5.09
N HIS A 78 -8.69 -0.05 5.35
CA HIS A 78 -7.25 0.11 5.63
C HIS A 78 -6.52 0.67 4.41
N TYR A 79 -6.82 0.16 3.22
CA TYR A 79 -6.21 0.66 1.99
C TYR A 79 -6.53 2.15 1.79
N HIS A 80 -7.78 2.54 2.00
CA HIS A 80 -8.16 3.95 1.86
C HIS A 80 -7.49 4.82 2.91
N ARG A 81 -7.31 4.31 4.12
CA ARG A 81 -6.64 5.07 5.17
C ARG A 81 -5.17 5.31 4.82
N ILE A 82 -4.47 4.27 4.36
CA ILE A 82 -3.09 4.40 3.93
C ILE A 82 -2.99 5.37 2.76
N ARG A 83 -3.91 5.25 1.80
CA ARG A 83 -3.97 6.14 0.64
C ARG A 83 -4.14 7.59 1.07
N THR A 84 -5.05 7.85 1.98
CA THR A 84 -5.32 9.20 2.46
C THR A 84 -4.10 9.79 3.15
N ILE A 85 -3.48 9.02 4.04
CA ILE A 85 -2.28 9.48 4.76
C ILE A 85 -1.16 9.78 3.78
N GLY A 86 -0.89 8.87 2.86
CA GLY A 86 0.20 9.03 1.91
C GLY A 86 -0.02 10.17 0.92
N THR A 87 -1.25 10.33 0.44
CA THR A 87 -1.59 11.39 -0.50
C THR A 87 -1.44 12.76 0.16
N LYS A 88 -1.86 12.88 1.41
CA LYS A 88 -1.71 14.13 2.15
C LYS A 88 -0.23 14.45 2.36
N ALA A 89 0.58 13.45 2.68
CA ALA A 89 2.01 13.64 2.82
C ALA A 89 2.64 14.10 1.52
N LEU A 90 2.24 13.50 0.41
CA LEU A 90 2.78 13.83 -0.90
C LEU A 90 2.38 15.24 -1.36
N ASN A 91 1.12 15.59 -1.20
CA ASN A 91 0.59 16.84 -1.76
C ASN A 91 0.78 18.04 -0.84
N GLU A 92 0.76 17.83 0.47
CA GLU A 92 0.81 18.93 1.46
C GLU A 92 2.09 18.94 2.27
N GLY A 93 2.98 17.97 2.06
CA GLY A 93 4.20 17.87 2.83
C GLY A 93 4.00 17.52 4.29
N ALA A 94 2.86 16.89 4.62
CA ALA A 94 2.58 16.50 6.00
C ALA A 94 3.70 15.61 6.55
N SER A 95 4.02 15.82 7.82
CA SER A 95 5.09 15.07 8.48
C SER A 95 4.75 14.95 9.97
N ASN A 96 4.14 13.82 10.37
CA ASN A 96 3.89 13.60 11.77
C ASN A 96 4.02 12.12 12.11
N ALA A 97 4.53 11.87 13.33
CA ALA A 97 4.85 10.51 13.77
C ALA A 97 3.61 9.63 13.90
N TYR A 98 2.50 10.19 14.32
CA TYR A 98 1.29 9.41 14.54
C TYR A 98 0.78 8.81 13.24
N ASP A 99 0.63 9.65 12.21
CA ASP A 99 0.12 9.18 10.92
C ASP A 99 1.12 8.24 10.24
N ALA A 100 2.41 8.51 10.37
CA ALA A 100 3.44 7.64 9.83
C ALA A 100 3.36 6.24 10.44
N SER A 101 3.23 6.18 11.77
CA SER A 101 3.13 4.91 12.49
C SER A 101 1.83 4.19 12.16
N GLN A 102 0.72 4.92 12.03
CA GLN A 102 -0.56 4.32 11.69
C GLN A 102 -0.52 3.71 10.29
N ALA A 103 0.01 4.46 9.33
CA ALA A 103 0.13 3.94 7.97
C ALA A 103 0.98 2.68 7.92
N HIS A 104 2.10 2.67 8.65
CA HIS A 104 2.97 1.51 8.72
C HIS A 104 2.27 0.31 9.35
N GLN A 105 1.56 0.54 10.45
CA GLN A 105 0.85 -0.55 11.13
C GLN A 105 -0.20 -1.18 10.24
N LEU A 106 -1.01 -0.36 9.58
CA LEU A 106 -2.03 -0.86 8.66
C LEU A 106 -1.40 -1.55 7.46
N LEU A 107 -0.35 -0.97 6.91
CA LEU A 107 0.35 -1.57 5.78
C LEU A 107 0.91 -2.94 6.14
N SER A 108 1.53 -3.07 7.31
CA SER A 108 2.09 -4.35 7.76
C SER A 108 1.00 -5.42 7.88
N GLN A 109 -0.16 -5.06 8.42
CA GLN A 109 -1.29 -5.97 8.52
C GLN A 109 -1.75 -6.42 7.15
N GLU A 110 -1.87 -5.50 6.21
CA GLU A 110 -2.38 -5.82 4.89
C GLU A 110 -1.36 -6.54 4.01
N VAL A 111 -0.08 -6.31 4.23
CA VAL A 111 0.95 -7.10 3.56
C VAL A 111 0.89 -8.56 4.02
N TYR A 112 0.66 -8.78 5.31
CA TYR A 112 0.48 -10.12 5.83
C TYR A 112 -0.74 -10.80 5.20
N THR A 113 -1.87 -10.10 5.14
CA THR A 113 -3.08 -10.61 4.50
C THR A 113 -2.83 -10.91 3.01
N PHE A 114 -2.15 -9.99 2.34
CA PHE A 114 -1.81 -10.15 0.92
C PHE A 114 -1.00 -11.42 0.70
N ALA A 115 0.01 -11.65 1.53
CA ALA A 115 0.87 -12.83 1.40
C ALA A 115 0.12 -14.14 1.61
N ASN A 116 -0.90 -14.13 2.48
CA ASN A 116 -1.62 -15.35 2.84
C ASN A 116 -2.84 -15.63 1.96
N GLU A 117 -3.42 -14.60 1.33
CA GLU A 117 -4.66 -14.76 0.57
C GLU A 117 -4.46 -14.63 -0.93
N PHE A 118 -3.37 -14.10 -1.35
CA PHE A 118 -3.09 -13.86 -2.77
C PHE A 118 -1.69 -14.36 -3.12
#